data_bc0bd468cfb5e5f2b9c91c830298124a
#
_entry.id   bc0bd468cfb5e5f2b9c91c830298124a
#
_cell.length_a   1.000
_cell.length_b   1.000
_cell.length_c   1.000
_cell.angle_alpha   90.00
_cell.angle_beta   90.00
_cell.angle_gamma   90.00
#
_symmetry.space_group_name_H-M   'P 1'
#
loop_
_entity.id
_entity.type
_entity.pdbx_description
1 polymer ?
#
loop_
_entity_poly.entity_id
_entity_poly.type
_entity_poly.pdbx_seq_one_letter_code
_entity_poly.pdbx_strand_id
1 'polypeptide(L)'
;MGAGSADGIMLADLGLPSVVADRVDFAVNALKESGRPREELRINDFLGWHVKEDAEETYREARRELLIRAFLMKDWLTPFLSEEEADFVQENKGAFIRAYQDRTGNIEGIPQDIIDRITDSLTITTPVAGFDKALERLQQLEATGLDELSLRLHDDPADSIRLIGQRVIPEFHR
;
A
#
# COMPACT_ATOMS: atom_id res chain seq x y z
N MET A 1 -12.06 17.23 -7.03
CA MET A 1 -11.61 18.62 -7.22
C MET A 1 -10.08 18.75 -7.36
N GLY A 2 -9.23 17.91 -6.77
CA GLY A 2 -7.77 18.03 -6.86
C GLY A 2 -7.20 17.93 -8.28
N ALA A 3 -7.61 16.93 -9.07
CA ALA A 3 -7.07 16.69 -10.40
C ALA A 3 -7.33 17.82 -11.41
N GLY A 4 -8.40 18.62 -11.25
CA GLY A 4 -8.69 19.73 -12.14
C GLY A 4 -7.79 20.96 -11.94
N SER A 5 -7.03 21.05 -10.84
CA SER A 5 -6.25 22.25 -10.48
C SER A 5 -4.86 21.97 -9.93
N ALA A 6 -4.53 20.72 -9.64
CA ALA A 6 -3.22 20.32 -9.14
C ALA A 6 -2.32 19.79 -10.25
N ASP A 7 -1.00 19.90 -10.10
CA ASP A 7 -0.01 19.31 -11.01
C ASP A 7 0.32 17.86 -10.64
N GLY A 8 -0.06 17.42 -9.44
CA GLY A 8 0.08 16.05 -8.97
C GLY A 8 -0.88 15.72 -7.85
N ILE A 9 -1.22 14.46 -7.75
CA ILE A 9 -2.00 13.89 -6.65
C ILE A 9 -1.27 12.68 -6.08
N MET A 10 -1.37 12.51 -4.77
CA MET A 10 -0.90 11.31 -4.10
C MET A 10 -2.12 10.52 -3.61
N LEU A 11 -2.23 9.32 -4.11
CA LEU A 11 -3.06 8.28 -3.50
C LEU A 11 -2.30 7.76 -2.27
N ALA A 12 -2.96 7.15 -1.33
CA ALA A 12 -2.28 6.68 -0.13
C ALA A 12 -2.78 5.29 0.27
N ASP A 13 -1.84 4.38 0.44
CA ASP A 13 -2.07 3.02 0.94
C ASP A 13 -3.11 2.22 0.13
N LEU A 14 -3.12 2.37 -1.21
CA LEU A 14 -4.01 1.65 -2.12
C LEU A 14 -3.29 0.45 -2.75
N GLY A 15 -2.73 -0.44 -1.96
CA GLY A 15 -1.95 -1.57 -2.46
C GLY A 15 -2.68 -2.51 -3.44
N LEU A 16 -4.01 -2.45 -3.61
CA LEU A 16 -4.78 -3.27 -4.55
C LEU A 16 -4.81 -2.64 -5.95
N PRO A 17 -4.28 -3.29 -7.00
CA PRO A 17 -4.26 -2.74 -8.36
C PRO A 17 -5.64 -2.34 -8.90
N SER A 18 -6.70 -3.10 -8.59
CA SER A 18 -8.07 -2.75 -9.00
C SER A 18 -8.55 -1.43 -8.39
N VAL A 19 -8.28 -1.23 -7.10
CA VAL A 19 -8.67 0.02 -6.41
C VAL A 19 -7.84 1.19 -6.91
N VAL A 20 -6.55 0.98 -7.15
CA VAL A 20 -5.67 2.00 -7.74
C VAL A 20 -6.16 2.39 -9.13
N ALA A 21 -6.50 1.42 -10.00
CA ALA A 21 -7.04 1.69 -11.33
C ALA A 21 -8.31 2.56 -11.28
N ASP A 22 -9.26 2.25 -10.41
CA ASP A 22 -10.48 3.04 -10.22
C ASP A 22 -10.16 4.50 -9.81
N ARG A 23 -9.16 4.69 -8.96
CA ARG A 23 -8.74 6.04 -8.51
C ARG A 23 -7.99 6.81 -9.59
N VAL A 24 -7.16 6.13 -10.37
CA VAL A 24 -6.49 6.71 -11.54
C VAL A 24 -7.53 7.15 -12.57
N ASP A 25 -8.49 6.28 -12.90
CA ASP A 25 -9.57 6.59 -13.84
C ASP A 25 -10.42 7.77 -13.36
N PHE A 26 -10.76 7.82 -12.08
CA PHE A 26 -11.46 8.97 -11.49
C PHE A 26 -10.67 10.27 -11.66
N ALA A 27 -9.36 10.26 -11.38
CA ALA A 27 -8.50 11.43 -11.52
C ALA A 27 -8.36 11.87 -12.98
N VAL A 28 -8.19 10.92 -13.90
CA VAL A 28 -8.09 11.18 -15.35
C VAL A 28 -9.40 11.75 -15.91
N ASN A 29 -10.55 11.25 -15.47
CA ASN A 29 -11.83 11.78 -15.90
C ASN A 29 -12.05 13.20 -15.40
N ALA A 30 -11.73 13.51 -14.13
CA ALA A 30 -11.79 14.87 -13.61
C ALA A 30 -10.85 15.83 -14.34
N LEU A 31 -9.68 15.35 -14.78
CA LEU A 31 -8.75 16.13 -15.59
C LEU A 31 -9.35 16.46 -16.97
N LYS A 32 -9.95 15.46 -17.66
CA LYS A 32 -10.64 15.65 -18.94
C LYS A 32 -11.77 16.66 -18.85
N GLU A 33 -12.58 16.59 -17.79
CA GLU A 33 -13.69 17.54 -17.53
C GLU A 33 -13.17 18.98 -17.36
N SER A 34 -11.96 19.15 -16.86
CA SER A 34 -11.32 20.47 -16.73
C SER A 34 -10.61 20.95 -18.00
N GLY A 35 -10.63 20.16 -19.07
CA GLY A 35 -9.98 20.47 -20.35
C GLY A 35 -8.45 20.37 -20.34
N ARG A 36 -7.88 19.70 -19.33
CA ARG A 36 -6.42 19.52 -19.19
C ARG A 36 -5.96 18.20 -19.79
N PRO A 37 -4.80 18.16 -20.45
CA PRO A 37 -4.20 16.92 -20.96
C PRO A 37 -3.66 16.05 -19.82
N ARG A 38 -3.59 14.71 -20.03
CA ARG A 38 -3.16 13.72 -19.01
C ARG A 38 -1.74 14.01 -18.50
N GLU A 39 -0.87 14.50 -19.37
CA GLU A 39 0.54 14.77 -19.10
C GLU A 39 0.77 15.91 -18.10
N GLU A 40 -0.25 16.71 -17.83
CA GLU A 40 -0.20 17.79 -16.82
C GLU A 40 -0.49 17.33 -15.39
N LEU A 41 -0.83 16.05 -15.19
CA LEU A 41 -1.11 15.50 -13.86
C LEU A 41 -0.19 14.32 -13.57
N ARG A 42 0.59 14.42 -12.52
CA ARG A 42 1.30 13.27 -11.91
C ARG A 42 0.42 12.56 -10.91
N ILE A 43 0.34 11.24 -11.04
CA ILE A 43 -0.40 10.39 -10.11
C ILE A 43 0.60 9.46 -9.41
N ASN A 44 0.75 9.66 -8.11
CA ASN A 44 1.62 8.89 -7.24
C ASN A 44 0.78 8.05 -6.27
N ASP A 45 1.20 6.83 -5.96
CA ASP A 45 0.70 6.09 -4.79
C ASP A 45 1.81 5.92 -3.75
N PHE A 46 1.42 5.77 -2.48
CA PHE A 46 2.33 5.67 -1.35
C PHE A 46 2.06 4.39 -0.58
N LEU A 47 3.02 3.45 -0.61
CA LEU A 47 2.86 2.12 -0.01
C LEU A 47 3.93 1.79 1.03
N GLY A 48 3.55 0.95 2.00
CA GLY A 48 4.51 0.30 2.89
C GLY A 48 5.29 -0.80 2.15
N TRP A 49 6.60 -0.80 2.33
CA TRP A 49 7.50 -1.81 1.81
C TRP A 49 8.11 -2.60 2.97
N HIS A 50 7.76 -3.87 3.05
CA HIS A 50 8.23 -4.80 4.08
C HIS A 50 8.81 -6.05 3.39
N VAL A 51 10.00 -5.89 2.82
CA VAL A 51 10.72 -6.98 2.16
C VAL A 51 12.08 -7.14 2.82
N LYS A 52 12.24 -8.23 3.58
CA LYS A 52 13.45 -8.53 4.35
C LYS A 52 13.86 -10.00 4.17
N GLU A 53 15.08 -10.36 4.57
CA GLU A 53 15.56 -11.73 4.52
C GLU A 53 14.78 -12.65 5.47
N ASP A 54 14.55 -12.18 6.71
CA ASP A 54 13.82 -12.92 7.73
C ASP A 54 12.30 -12.75 7.56
N ALA A 55 11.60 -13.88 7.38
CA ALA A 55 10.16 -13.88 7.15
C ALA A 55 9.37 -13.42 8.38
N GLU A 56 9.78 -13.80 9.59
CA GLU A 56 9.08 -13.42 10.82
C GLU A 56 9.20 -11.92 11.05
N GLU A 57 10.39 -11.37 10.87
CA GLU A 57 10.62 -9.93 10.96
C GLU A 57 9.82 -9.15 9.91
N THR A 58 9.78 -9.62 8.67
CA THR A 58 8.99 -9.05 7.57
C THR A 58 7.53 -8.86 7.97
N TYR A 59 6.87 -9.93 8.38
CA TYR A 59 5.44 -9.87 8.73
C TYR A 59 5.19 -9.17 10.06
N ARG A 60 6.10 -9.26 11.03
CA ARG A 60 6.00 -8.52 12.30
C ARG A 60 6.06 -7.01 12.05
N GLU A 61 7.00 -6.56 11.23
CA GLU A 61 7.11 -5.14 10.87
C GLU A 61 5.86 -4.65 10.14
N ALA A 62 5.38 -5.40 9.15
CA ALA A 62 4.18 -5.05 8.42
C ALA A 62 2.97 -4.91 9.35
N ARG A 63 2.70 -5.91 10.20
CA ARG A 63 1.59 -5.87 11.16
C ARG A 63 1.69 -4.71 12.13
N ARG A 64 2.89 -4.39 12.62
CA ARG A 64 3.11 -3.23 13.50
C ARG A 64 2.67 -1.92 12.86
N GLU A 65 2.85 -1.78 11.56
CA GLU A 65 2.60 -0.54 10.83
C GLU A 65 1.16 -0.44 10.25
N LEU A 66 0.31 -1.47 10.43
CA LEU A 66 -1.04 -1.49 9.84
C LEU A 66 -1.92 -0.35 10.31
N LEU A 67 -1.80 0.11 11.55
CA LEU A 67 -2.60 1.23 12.08
C LEU A 67 -2.53 2.47 11.18
N ILE A 68 -1.35 2.76 10.63
CA ILE A 68 -1.12 3.95 9.83
C ILE A 68 -1.46 3.76 8.35
N ARG A 69 -1.84 2.52 7.93
CA ARG A 69 -2.28 2.24 6.56
C ARG A 69 -3.74 2.63 6.41
N ALA A 70 -3.98 3.69 5.64
CA ALA A 70 -5.31 4.27 5.45
C ALA A 70 -6.05 4.52 6.79
N PHE A 71 -5.34 4.57 7.91
CA PHE A 71 -5.86 4.63 9.29
C PHE A 71 -6.91 3.55 9.57
N LEU A 72 -6.86 2.44 8.83
CA LEU A 72 -7.85 1.34 8.87
C LEU A 72 -9.29 1.86 8.74
N MET A 73 -9.54 2.88 7.94
CA MET A 73 -10.90 3.41 7.74
C MET A 73 -11.75 2.40 6.98
N LYS A 74 -13.04 2.28 7.33
CA LYS A 74 -13.96 1.28 6.77
C LYS A 74 -13.96 1.27 5.24
N ASP A 75 -14.07 2.43 4.61
CA ASP A 75 -14.12 2.58 3.15
C ASP A 75 -12.86 2.07 2.43
N TRP A 76 -11.74 1.96 3.15
CA TRP A 76 -10.48 1.42 2.64
C TRP A 76 -10.35 -0.08 2.85
N LEU A 77 -11.14 -0.65 3.76
CA LEU A 77 -11.13 -2.07 4.08
C LEU A 77 -12.15 -2.86 3.25
N THR A 78 -13.30 -2.26 2.93
CA THR A 78 -14.38 -2.91 2.19
C THR A 78 -14.03 -3.43 0.78
N PRO A 79 -12.99 -2.95 0.07
CA PRO A 79 -12.54 -3.59 -1.16
C PRO A 79 -12.03 -5.03 -1.01
N PHE A 80 -11.65 -5.46 0.21
CA PHE A 80 -11.08 -6.79 0.46
C PHE A 80 -11.58 -7.47 1.74
N LEU A 81 -12.39 -6.79 2.54
CA LEU A 81 -13.12 -7.34 3.69
C LEU A 81 -14.62 -7.20 3.46
N SER A 82 -15.43 -8.07 4.08
CA SER A 82 -16.85 -7.83 4.16
C SER A 82 -17.16 -6.60 5.02
N GLU A 83 -18.38 -6.04 4.89
CA GLU A 83 -18.77 -4.90 5.73
C GLU A 83 -18.71 -5.22 7.23
N GLU A 84 -19.14 -6.44 7.61
CA GLU A 84 -19.10 -6.93 8.99
C GLU A 84 -17.67 -7.04 9.51
N GLU A 85 -16.74 -7.56 8.71
CA GLU A 85 -15.32 -7.64 9.05
C GLU A 85 -14.69 -6.25 9.18
N ALA A 86 -15.02 -5.33 8.27
CA ALA A 86 -14.54 -3.96 8.32
C ALA A 86 -15.06 -3.23 9.58
N ASP A 87 -16.32 -3.42 9.94
CA ASP A 87 -16.89 -2.89 11.19
C ASP A 87 -16.20 -3.50 12.39
N PHE A 88 -15.98 -4.82 12.39
CA PHE A 88 -15.26 -5.51 13.46
C PHE A 88 -13.83 -4.94 13.65
N VAL A 89 -13.10 -4.67 12.57
CA VAL A 89 -11.77 -4.02 12.62
C VAL A 89 -11.87 -2.63 13.23
N GLN A 90 -12.90 -1.83 12.85
CA GLN A 90 -13.11 -0.48 13.41
C GLN A 90 -13.38 -0.53 14.92
N GLU A 91 -14.26 -1.43 15.38
CA GLU A 91 -14.61 -1.60 16.80
C GLU A 91 -13.38 -2.05 17.62
N ASN A 92 -12.49 -2.82 17.02
CA ASN A 92 -11.29 -3.38 17.66
C ASN A 92 -9.99 -2.64 17.30
N LYS A 93 -10.07 -1.44 16.75
CA LYS A 93 -8.91 -0.63 16.34
C LYS A 93 -7.86 -0.44 17.43
N GLY A 94 -8.28 -0.53 18.71
CA GLY A 94 -7.39 -0.49 19.88
C GLY A 94 -6.29 -1.56 19.86
N ALA A 95 -6.53 -2.74 19.25
CA ALA A 95 -5.52 -3.78 19.12
C ALA A 95 -4.37 -3.34 18.19
N PHE A 96 -4.70 -2.73 17.07
CA PHE A 96 -3.72 -2.17 16.14
C PHE A 96 -2.94 -0.99 16.74
N ILE A 97 -3.62 -0.14 17.54
CA ILE A 97 -2.97 0.96 18.25
C ILE A 97 -1.92 0.42 19.22
N ARG A 98 -2.25 -0.61 20.01
CA ARG A 98 -1.28 -1.24 20.92
C ARG A 98 -0.10 -1.85 20.17
N ALA A 99 -0.36 -2.64 19.12
CA ALA A 99 0.69 -3.26 18.32
C ALA A 99 1.67 -2.22 17.75
N TYR A 100 1.15 -1.06 17.31
CA TYR A 100 1.95 0.06 16.82
C TYR A 100 2.76 0.74 17.93
N GLN A 101 2.13 1.07 19.06
CA GLN A 101 2.76 1.77 20.18
C GLN A 101 3.83 0.91 20.86
N ASP A 102 3.53 -0.36 21.08
CA ASP A 102 4.43 -1.32 21.72
C ASP A 102 5.49 -1.88 20.75
N ARG A 103 5.39 -1.54 19.47
CA ARG A 103 6.27 -1.99 18.37
C ARG A 103 6.40 -3.52 18.26
N THR A 104 5.35 -4.24 18.63
CA THR A 104 5.38 -5.71 18.67
C THR A 104 4.90 -6.37 17.39
N GLY A 105 3.95 -5.73 16.68
CA GLY A 105 3.20 -6.36 15.58
C GLY A 105 2.25 -7.47 16.06
N ASN A 106 2.00 -7.58 17.37
CA ASN A 106 1.05 -8.53 17.95
C ASN A 106 -0.32 -7.85 18.04
N ILE A 107 -1.25 -8.30 17.19
CA ILE A 107 -2.61 -7.75 17.10
C ILE A 107 -3.56 -8.76 17.75
N GLU A 108 -3.82 -8.58 19.05
CA GLU A 108 -4.63 -9.50 19.83
C GLU A 108 -6.13 -9.31 19.57
N GLY A 109 -6.86 -10.43 19.52
CA GLY A 109 -8.32 -10.43 19.39
C GLY A 109 -8.85 -10.22 17.97
N ILE A 110 -7.98 -10.08 16.97
CA ILE A 110 -8.36 -10.04 15.55
C ILE A 110 -8.01 -11.38 14.91
N PRO A 111 -8.92 -12.02 14.14
CA PRO A 111 -8.61 -13.22 13.37
C PRO A 111 -7.41 -13.03 12.44
N GLN A 112 -6.53 -14.04 12.40
CA GLN A 112 -5.27 -13.93 11.63
C GLN A 112 -5.52 -13.73 10.14
N ASP A 113 -6.55 -14.35 9.57
CA ASP A 113 -6.92 -14.20 8.16
C ASP A 113 -7.35 -12.77 7.80
N ILE A 114 -7.99 -12.06 8.73
CA ILE A 114 -8.30 -10.63 8.55
C ILE A 114 -7.01 -9.80 8.54
N ILE A 115 -6.11 -10.05 9.49
CA ILE A 115 -4.81 -9.36 9.55
C ILE A 115 -4.01 -9.60 8.27
N ASP A 116 -3.98 -10.84 7.78
CA ASP A 116 -3.25 -11.22 6.58
C ASP A 116 -3.84 -10.51 5.34
N ARG A 117 -5.16 -10.49 5.18
CA ARG A 117 -5.82 -9.76 4.08
C ARG A 117 -5.56 -8.26 4.13
N ILE A 118 -5.57 -7.64 5.31
CA ILE A 118 -5.22 -6.23 5.47
C ILE A 118 -3.76 -6.00 5.05
N THR A 119 -2.85 -6.84 5.55
CA THR A 119 -1.42 -6.75 5.25
C THR A 119 -1.16 -6.85 3.76
N ASP A 120 -1.70 -7.90 3.13
CA ASP A 120 -1.50 -8.17 1.70
C ASP A 120 -2.14 -7.10 0.81
N SER A 121 -3.23 -6.48 1.26
CA SER A 121 -3.95 -5.49 0.46
C SER A 121 -3.38 -4.07 0.56
N LEU A 122 -2.83 -3.70 1.71
CA LEU A 122 -2.37 -2.33 1.96
C LEU A 122 -0.85 -2.14 1.93
N THR A 123 -0.09 -3.24 1.75
CA THR A 123 1.38 -3.19 1.77
C THR A 123 2.00 -4.13 0.74
N ILE A 124 3.29 -3.93 0.48
CA ILE A 124 4.12 -4.92 -0.21
C ILE A 124 4.91 -5.65 0.87
N THR A 125 4.45 -6.85 1.22
CA THR A 125 5.01 -7.66 2.30
C THR A 125 5.35 -9.05 1.81
N THR A 126 6.64 -9.39 1.81
CA THR A 126 7.14 -10.73 1.47
C THR A 126 8.58 -10.88 1.94
N PRO A 127 9.03 -12.07 2.38
CA PRO A 127 10.47 -12.30 2.55
C PRO A 127 11.19 -12.23 1.19
N VAL A 128 12.49 -11.94 1.19
CA VAL A 128 13.29 -11.86 -0.04
C VAL A 128 13.21 -13.13 -0.88
N ALA A 129 13.04 -14.30 -0.25
CA ALA A 129 12.80 -15.56 -0.96
C ALA A 129 11.53 -15.55 -1.83
N GLY A 130 10.56 -14.69 -1.51
CA GLY A 130 9.32 -14.49 -2.28
C GLY A 130 9.30 -13.19 -3.10
N PHE A 131 10.44 -12.59 -3.38
CA PHE A 131 10.57 -11.28 -4.02
C PHE A 131 9.81 -11.16 -5.35
N ASP A 132 9.69 -12.23 -6.11
CA ASP A 132 8.98 -12.22 -7.40
C ASP A 132 7.52 -11.79 -7.24
N LYS A 133 6.86 -12.09 -6.09
CA LYS A 133 5.51 -11.61 -5.77
C LYS A 133 5.47 -10.10 -5.57
N ALA A 134 6.51 -9.54 -4.94
CA ALA A 134 6.61 -8.08 -4.78
C ALA A 134 6.78 -7.41 -6.14
N LEU A 135 7.63 -7.96 -7.01
CA LEU A 135 7.86 -7.44 -8.36
C LEU A 135 6.59 -7.52 -9.21
N GLU A 136 5.90 -8.67 -9.21
CA GLU A 136 4.62 -8.83 -9.89
C GLU A 136 3.58 -7.79 -9.43
N ARG A 137 3.49 -7.54 -8.12
CA ARG A 137 2.59 -6.53 -7.56
C ARG A 137 2.95 -5.12 -8.05
N LEU A 138 4.24 -4.77 -8.09
CA LEU A 138 4.70 -3.48 -8.61
C LEU A 138 4.35 -3.33 -10.10
N GLN A 139 4.51 -4.37 -10.90
CA GLN A 139 4.14 -4.37 -12.32
C GLN A 139 2.62 -4.22 -12.52
N GLN A 140 1.81 -4.88 -11.69
CA GLN A 140 0.37 -4.71 -11.69
C GLN A 140 -0.04 -3.26 -11.34
N LEU A 141 0.65 -2.63 -10.39
CA LEU A 141 0.41 -1.23 -10.03
C LEU A 141 0.84 -0.27 -11.17
N GLU A 142 1.99 -0.51 -11.80
CA GLU A 142 2.41 0.26 -12.99
C GLU A 142 1.34 0.21 -14.09
N ALA A 143 0.78 -0.97 -14.34
CA ALA A 143 -0.24 -1.18 -15.38
C ALA A 143 -1.56 -0.42 -15.10
N THR A 144 -1.77 0.11 -13.90
CA THR A 144 -2.94 0.94 -13.56
C THR A 144 -2.86 2.36 -14.11
N GLY A 145 -1.71 2.78 -14.63
CA GLY A 145 -1.48 4.14 -15.13
C GLY A 145 -0.95 5.11 -14.07
N LEU A 146 -0.40 4.61 -12.96
CA LEU A 146 0.41 5.43 -12.05
C LEU A 146 1.66 5.93 -12.76
N ASP A 147 2.06 7.17 -12.45
CA ASP A 147 3.32 7.75 -12.92
C ASP A 147 4.46 7.46 -11.94
N GLU A 148 4.15 7.35 -10.67
CA GLU A 148 5.13 7.19 -9.59
C GLU A 148 4.60 6.28 -8.48
N LEU A 149 5.52 5.59 -7.81
CA LEU A 149 5.25 4.85 -6.60
C LEU A 149 6.27 5.21 -5.52
N SER A 150 5.78 5.75 -4.41
CA SER A 150 6.58 6.05 -3.22
C SER A 150 6.55 4.87 -2.26
N LEU A 151 7.71 4.31 -1.94
CA LEU A 151 7.83 3.19 -1.02
C LEU A 151 8.29 3.67 0.36
N ARG A 152 7.46 3.44 1.38
CA ARG A 152 7.82 3.72 2.76
C ARG A 152 8.62 2.56 3.33
N LEU A 153 9.89 2.82 3.60
CA LEU A 153 10.80 1.90 4.26
C LEU A 153 10.76 2.11 5.77
N HIS A 154 10.97 1.05 6.51
CA HIS A 154 10.99 1.04 7.96
C HIS A 154 12.37 0.61 8.50
N ASP A 155 12.41 -0.11 9.59
CA ASP A 155 13.65 -0.48 10.30
C ASP A 155 14.75 -0.96 9.34
N ASP A 156 15.96 -0.41 9.50
CA ASP A 156 17.15 -0.71 8.69
C ASP A 156 16.93 -0.54 7.16
N PRO A 157 16.62 0.66 6.67
CA PRO A 157 16.21 0.88 5.28
C PRO A 157 17.34 0.64 4.27
N ALA A 158 18.59 0.53 4.70
CA ALA A 158 19.74 0.40 3.80
C ALA A 158 19.68 -0.87 2.91
N ASP A 159 19.24 -1.99 3.47
CA ASP A 159 19.12 -3.24 2.72
C ASP A 159 17.94 -3.19 1.76
N SER A 160 16.81 -2.60 2.17
CA SER A 160 15.67 -2.34 1.30
C SER A 160 16.04 -1.42 0.13
N ILE A 161 16.82 -0.35 0.37
CA ILE A 161 17.30 0.55 -0.68
C ILE A 161 18.18 -0.19 -1.68
N ARG A 162 19.12 -1.03 -1.21
CA ARG A 162 19.97 -1.84 -2.10
C ARG A 162 19.14 -2.82 -2.92
N LEU A 163 18.21 -3.53 -2.29
CA LEU A 163 17.33 -4.49 -2.94
C LEU A 163 16.49 -3.82 -4.04
N ILE A 164 15.87 -2.68 -3.73
CA ILE A 164 15.10 -1.89 -4.69
C ILE A 164 15.99 -1.44 -5.85
N GLY A 165 17.16 -0.88 -5.56
CA GLY A 165 18.11 -0.43 -6.59
C GLY A 165 18.60 -1.54 -7.50
N GLN A 166 18.80 -2.75 -6.97
CA GLN A 166 19.36 -3.88 -7.72
C GLN A 166 18.29 -4.70 -8.46
N ARG A 167 17.09 -4.82 -7.93
CA ARG A 167 16.08 -5.76 -8.42
C ARG A 167 14.76 -5.11 -8.85
N VAL A 168 14.43 -3.90 -8.39
CA VAL A 168 13.19 -3.20 -8.81
C VAL A 168 13.50 -2.20 -9.93
N ILE A 169 14.41 -1.26 -9.68
CA ILE A 169 14.70 -0.18 -10.62
C ILE A 169 14.98 -0.67 -12.05
N PRO A 170 15.79 -1.74 -12.29
CA PRO A 170 16.07 -2.21 -13.64
C PRO A 170 14.85 -2.70 -14.42
N GLU A 171 13.78 -3.10 -13.75
CA GLU A 171 12.56 -3.60 -14.38
C GLU A 171 11.64 -2.46 -14.89
N PHE A 172 11.73 -1.27 -14.31
CA PHE A 172 10.86 -0.12 -14.58
C PHE A 172 11.54 1.02 -15.37
N HIS A 173 12.86 1.04 -15.43
CA HIS A 173 13.64 2.00 -16.26
C HIS A 173 14.02 1.36 -17.60
N ARG A 174 13.03 1.19 -18.48
CA ARG A 174 13.23 0.73 -19.86
C ARG A 174 13.05 1.86 -20.85
#